data_7159fc2a596141d9c8177d29e896ac9c
#
_entry.id   7159fc2a596141d9c8177d29e896ac9c
#
_cell.length_a   1.000
_cell.length_b   1.000
_cell.length_c   1.000
_cell.angle_alpha   90.00
_cell.angle_beta   90.00
_cell.angle_gamma   90.00
#
_symmetry.space_group_name_H-M   'P 1'
#
loop_
_entity.id
_entity.type
_entity.pdbx_description
1 polymer ?
#
loop_
_entity_poly.entity_id
_entity_poly.type
_entity_poly.pdbx_seq_one_letter_code
_entity_poly.pdbx_strand_id
1 'polypeptide(L)'
;MLKHALGLFFTGLVYLLLPTPLLAAQPITFTSWNMEWLSSTASARVKESHRNDEDFAKLAMYFQKTNSDVLAFQEVNDLAAIKKVVGTNYQILFSDRSNPRYQRFQFDDINQYTGFAIKKGIPFRDVGDIQLNKGNSKLRFASYVIIGNASNEVHVLNVHLKAGCSGAYKGNDACRTLRLESQALGQWISQRHNNKQTYLVLGDFNHNLAYRNDWLMNELTSAGKIHWLTEDTKANCKVRSKKHPNKVHSFRSLIDHIIVSEGLSASQGEQRLFTSDDVLKYQLSDHCPVSTTVTLP
;
A
#
# COMPACT_ATOMS: atom_id res chain seq x y z
N MET A 1 58.86 9.95 69.29
CA MET A 1 58.46 10.52 68.02
C MET A 1 57.68 9.46 67.23
N LEU A 2 56.38 9.55 67.29
CA LEU A 2 55.45 8.55 66.66
C LEU A 2 54.94 9.13 65.31
N LYS A 3 55.27 8.47 64.18
CA LYS A 3 54.84 8.85 62.88
C LYS A 3 53.54 8.05 62.53
N HIS A 4 52.41 8.75 62.42
CA HIS A 4 51.15 8.19 61.94
C HIS A 4 51.16 8.22 60.41
N ALA A 5 51.03 7.04 59.79
CA ALA A 5 50.79 6.91 58.37
C ALA A 5 49.28 6.82 58.14
N LEU A 6 48.72 7.82 57.38
CA LEU A 6 47.33 7.89 56.99
C LEU A 6 47.18 7.14 55.66
N GLY A 7 46.52 5.97 55.67
CA GLY A 7 46.23 5.22 54.45
C GLY A 7 44.91 5.71 53.80
N LEU A 8 44.99 6.23 52.60
CA LEU A 8 43.82 6.54 51.75
C LEU A 8 43.30 5.26 51.11
N PHE A 9 42.12 4.84 51.52
CA PHE A 9 41.33 3.82 50.75
C PHE A 9 40.60 4.47 49.61
N PHE A 10 41.01 4.20 48.35
CA PHE A 10 40.25 4.50 47.14
C PHE A 10 39.23 3.39 46.90
N THR A 11 37.95 3.61 47.22
CA THR A 11 36.86 2.73 46.80
C THR A 11 36.49 3.05 45.34
N GLY A 12 37.00 2.25 44.39
CA GLY A 12 36.62 2.33 43.01
C GLY A 12 35.18 1.81 42.81
N LEU A 13 34.27 2.71 42.45
CA LEU A 13 32.87 2.39 42.07
C LEU A 13 32.88 1.77 40.67
N VAL A 14 32.75 0.45 40.56
CA VAL A 14 32.61 -0.26 39.28
C VAL A 14 31.18 -0.11 38.79
N TYR A 15 30.95 0.78 37.82
CA TYR A 15 29.67 0.85 37.10
C TYR A 15 29.53 -0.38 36.18
N LEU A 16 28.70 -1.34 36.61
CA LEU A 16 28.21 -2.40 35.74
C LEU A 16 27.27 -1.78 34.70
N LEU A 17 27.76 -1.56 33.48
CA LEU A 17 26.91 -1.26 32.31
C LEU A 17 26.13 -2.55 31.98
N LEU A 18 24.89 -2.64 32.48
CA LEU A 18 23.96 -3.68 32.04
C LEU A 18 23.62 -3.41 30.55
N PRO A 19 23.76 -4.41 29.67
CA PRO A 19 23.32 -4.24 28.28
C PRO A 19 21.83 -3.96 28.29
N THR A 20 21.45 -2.79 27.79
CA THR A 20 20.04 -2.49 27.48
C THR A 20 19.56 -3.52 26.46
N PRO A 21 18.43 -4.23 26.69
CA PRO A 21 17.89 -5.14 25.70
C PRO A 21 17.60 -4.34 24.43
N LEU A 22 18.24 -4.74 23.32
CA LEU A 22 17.90 -4.22 22.00
C LEU A 22 16.44 -4.64 21.76
N LEU A 23 15.49 -3.71 21.88
CA LEU A 23 14.10 -3.96 21.55
C LEU A 23 14.08 -4.35 20.06
N ALA A 24 13.80 -5.62 19.76
CA ALA A 24 13.62 -6.07 18.39
C ALA A 24 12.54 -5.21 17.74
N ALA A 25 12.84 -4.68 16.55
CA ALA A 25 11.88 -3.89 15.79
C ALA A 25 10.59 -4.70 15.60
N GLN A 26 9.46 -4.16 16.04
CA GLN A 26 8.17 -4.83 15.89
C GLN A 26 7.82 -4.89 14.40
N PRO A 27 7.42 -6.06 13.90
CA PRO A 27 7.01 -6.18 12.51
C PRO A 27 5.73 -5.36 12.25
N ILE A 28 5.66 -4.72 11.08
CA ILE A 28 4.52 -3.91 10.62
C ILE A 28 3.81 -4.63 9.50
N THR A 29 2.49 -4.79 9.61
CA THR A 29 1.67 -5.37 8.56
C THR A 29 1.19 -4.30 7.59
N PHE A 30 1.63 -4.39 6.34
CA PHE A 30 1.18 -3.56 5.23
C PHE A 30 0.12 -4.28 4.43
N THR A 31 -0.95 -3.58 4.08
CA THR A 31 -2.03 -4.09 3.23
C THR A 31 -2.28 -3.15 2.06
N SER A 32 -2.39 -3.69 0.86
CA SER A 32 -2.94 -2.98 -0.30
C SER A 32 -4.38 -3.41 -0.52
N TRP A 33 -5.27 -2.45 -0.78
CA TRP A 33 -6.66 -2.74 -1.10
C TRP A 33 -7.30 -1.69 -2.00
N ASN A 34 -7.57 -2.06 -3.25
CA ASN A 34 -8.49 -1.31 -4.09
C ASN A 34 -9.92 -1.55 -3.58
N MET A 35 -10.63 -0.47 -3.23
CA MET A 35 -11.92 -0.52 -2.53
C MET A 35 -13.11 -0.27 -3.46
N GLU A 36 -12.90 -0.35 -4.77
CA GLU A 36 -13.93 -0.25 -5.81
C GLU A 36 -14.91 0.92 -5.56
N TRP A 37 -14.47 2.14 -5.89
CA TRP A 37 -15.30 3.35 -5.80
C TRP A 37 -15.91 3.58 -4.40
N LEU A 38 -15.17 3.35 -3.33
CA LEU A 38 -15.63 3.55 -1.96
C LEU A 38 -16.01 5.01 -1.72
N SER A 39 -17.28 5.27 -1.47
CA SER A 39 -17.81 6.62 -1.25
C SER A 39 -18.89 6.62 -0.18
N SER A 40 -18.93 7.66 0.64
CA SER A 40 -20.01 7.86 1.62
C SER A 40 -21.31 8.38 0.99
N THR A 41 -21.19 8.90 -0.24
CA THR A 41 -22.33 9.37 -1.05
C THR A 41 -22.33 8.64 -2.39
N ALA A 42 -23.45 8.01 -2.72
CA ALA A 42 -23.60 7.28 -3.98
C ALA A 42 -23.57 8.23 -5.18
N SER A 43 -22.79 7.89 -6.23
CA SER A 43 -22.80 8.57 -7.50
C SER A 43 -23.90 7.99 -8.40
N ALA A 44 -24.67 8.83 -9.07
CA ALA A 44 -25.66 8.38 -10.03
C ALA A 44 -25.05 7.65 -11.26
N ARG A 45 -23.75 7.87 -11.52
CA ARG A 45 -23.03 7.33 -12.69
C ARG A 45 -22.26 6.04 -12.38
N VAL A 46 -21.97 5.77 -11.11
CA VAL A 46 -21.10 4.66 -10.67
C VAL A 46 -21.86 3.80 -9.67
N LYS A 47 -22.44 2.69 -10.14
CA LYS A 47 -23.24 1.78 -9.31
C LYS A 47 -22.43 1.16 -8.16
N GLU A 48 -21.16 0.92 -8.38
CA GLU A 48 -20.24 0.35 -7.42
C GLU A 48 -20.02 1.25 -6.18
N SER A 49 -20.36 2.55 -6.29
CA SER A 49 -20.33 3.49 -5.17
C SER A 49 -21.54 3.37 -4.24
N HIS A 50 -22.58 2.63 -4.65
CA HIS A 50 -23.82 2.47 -3.88
C HIS A 50 -23.61 1.41 -2.80
N ARG A 51 -23.35 1.84 -1.57
CA ARG A 51 -23.19 0.97 -0.39
C ARG A 51 -24.08 1.44 0.75
N ASN A 52 -24.70 0.50 1.43
CA ASN A 52 -25.43 0.73 2.67
C ASN A 52 -24.53 0.47 3.90
N ASP A 53 -25.06 0.66 5.11
CA ASP A 53 -24.29 0.47 6.33
C ASP A 53 -23.87 -0.99 6.57
N GLU A 54 -24.63 -1.97 6.10
CA GLU A 54 -24.27 -3.40 6.18
C GLU A 54 -23.07 -3.71 5.26
N ASP A 55 -23.02 -3.11 4.07
CA ASP A 55 -21.89 -3.25 3.15
C ASP A 55 -20.61 -2.66 3.79
N PHE A 56 -20.70 -1.46 4.38
CA PHE A 56 -19.59 -0.86 5.12
C PHE A 56 -19.16 -1.70 6.32
N ALA A 57 -20.09 -2.22 7.11
CA ALA A 57 -19.78 -3.10 8.24
C ALA A 57 -19.08 -4.40 7.78
N LYS A 58 -19.46 -4.93 6.61
CA LYS A 58 -18.83 -6.11 6.05
C LYS A 58 -17.42 -5.81 5.53
N LEU A 59 -17.19 -4.66 4.86
CA LEU A 59 -15.86 -4.20 4.48
C LEU A 59 -14.96 -3.99 5.72
N ALA A 60 -15.50 -3.40 6.78
CA ALA A 60 -14.78 -3.23 8.05
C ALA A 60 -14.37 -4.57 8.68
N MET A 61 -15.25 -5.57 8.65
CA MET A 61 -14.93 -6.92 9.11
C MET A 61 -13.77 -7.54 8.30
N TYR A 62 -13.77 -7.38 6.98
CA TYR A 62 -12.66 -7.88 6.15
C TYR A 62 -11.37 -7.11 6.38
N PHE A 63 -11.44 -5.80 6.58
CA PHE A 63 -10.28 -5.00 6.98
C PHE A 63 -9.69 -5.49 8.32
N GLN A 64 -10.51 -5.70 9.33
CA GLN A 64 -10.05 -6.22 10.64
C GLN A 64 -9.31 -7.55 10.51
N LYS A 65 -9.77 -8.45 9.62
CA LYS A 65 -9.10 -9.74 9.36
C LYS A 65 -7.72 -9.61 8.73
N THR A 66 -7.38 -8.48 8.14
CA THR A 66 -6.01 -8.24 7.62
C THR A 66 -5.01 -7.97 8.73
N ASN A 67 -5.47 -7.58 9.92
CA ASN A 67 -4.65 -7.10 11.03
C ASN A 67 -3.64 -6.04 10.59
N SER A 68 -4.07 -5.16 9.68
CA SER A 68 -3.21 -4.17 9.03
C SER A 68 -2.78 -3.07 9.98
N ASP A 69 -1.49 -2.76 10.00
CA ASP A 69 -0.96 -1.57 10.67
C ASP A 69 -0.91 -0.37 9.72
N VAL A 70 -0.67 -0.62 8.42
CA VAL A 70 -0.66 0.37 7.36
C VAL A 70 -1.47 -0.14 6.17
N LEU A 71 -2.63 0.46 5.93
CA LEU A 71 -3.44 0.21 4.72
C LEU A 71 -3.09 1.23 3.65
N ALA A 72 -2.64 0.77 2.49
CA ALA A 72 -2.57 1.53 1.26
C ALA A 72 -3.86 1.29 0.47
N PHE A 73 -4.75 2.26 0.46
CA PHE A 73 -6.03 2.14 -0.22
C PHE A 73 -6.01 2.79 -1.61
N GLN A 74 -6.83 2.25 -2.52
CA GLN A 74 -7.10 2.81 -3.84
C GLN A 74 -8.62 2.90 -4.02
N GLU A 75 -9.06 3.76 -4.92
CA GLU A 75 -10.47 3.98 -5.29
C GLU A 75 -11.35 4.43 -4.12
N VAL A 76 -10.84 5.29 -3.26
CA VAL A 76 -11.60 5.92 -2.18
C VAL A 76 -11.91 7.36 -2.54
N ASN A 77 -13.19 7.74 -2.46
CA ASN A 77 -13.64 9.10 -2.80
C ASN A 77 -13.51 10.08 -1.64
N ASP A 78 -13.79 9.66 -0.42
CA ASP A 78 -13.89 10.59 0.71
C ASP A 78 -13.50 9.99 2.08
N LEU A 79 -13.23 10.90 3.01
CA LEU A 79 -12.78 10.57 4.37
C LEU A 79 -13.85 9.84 5.19
N ALA A 80 -15.13 10.17 5.00
CA ALA A 80 -16.20 9.56 5.77
C ALA A 80 -16.33 8.07 5.41
N ALA A 81 -16.19 7.75 4.12
CA ALA A 81 -16.25 6.38 3.62
C ALA A 81 -15.12 5.51 4.20
N ILE A 82 -13.87 5.94 4.10
CA ILE A 82 -12.74 5.13 4.59
C ILE A 82 -12.78 4.98 6.11
N LYS A 83 -13.21 6.01 6.85
CA LYS A 83 -13.37 5.92 8.31
C LYS A 83 -14.41 4.89 8.74
N LYS A 84 -15.48 4.67 7.98
CA LYS A 84 -16.45 3.59 8.25
C LYS A 84 -15.80 2.21 8.17
N VAL A 85 -14.76 2.04 7.35
CA VAL A 85 -14.07 0.76 7.18
C VAL A 85 -12.96 0.56 8.20
N VAL A 86 -12.05 1.54 8.36
CA VAL A 86 -10.86 1.37 9.20
C VAL A 86 -11.08 1.77 10.66
N GLY A 87 -12.15 2.53 10.95
CA GLY A 87 -12.45 3.03 12.29
C GLY A 87 -11.59 4.21 12.71
N THR A 88 -11.57 4.50 14.03
CA THR A 88 -10.96 5.70 14.61
C THR A 88 -9.50 5.53 15.02
N ASN A 89 -8.97 4.31 15.01
CA ASN A 89 -7.60 4.00 15.44
C ASN A 89 -6.53 4.29 14.39
N TYR A 90 -6.92 4.84 13.24
CA TYR A 90 -6.03 5.15 12.13
C TYR A 90 -5.99 6.65 11.84
N GLN A 91 -4.82 7.12 11.42
CA GLN A 91 -4.65 8.43 10.78
C GLN A 91 -4.80 8.21 9.28
N ILE A 92 -5.62 9.05 8.64
CA ILE A 92 -5.93 8.92 7.21
C ILE A 92 -5.22 10.02 6.45
N LEU A 93 -4.46 9.62 5.45
CA LEU A 93 -3.79 10.50 4.49
C LEU A 93 -4.38 10.23 3.11
N PHE A 94 -5.01 11.22 2.52
CA PHE A 94 -5.43 11.17 1.12
C PHE A 94 -4.31 11.66 0.21
N SER A 95 -4.30 11.13 -1.00
CA SER A 95 -3.45 11.63 -2.06
C SER A 95 -3.53 13.16 -2.19
N ASP A 96 -2.41 13.80 -2.43
CA ASP A 96 -2.30 15.23 -2.78
C ASP A 96 -3.30 15.65 -3.86
N ARG A 97 -3.64 14.72 -4.76
CA ARG A 97 -4.64 14.93 -5.80
C ARG A 97 -6.01 15.34 -5.23
N SER A 98 -6.34 14.98 -3.98
CA SER A 98 -7.58 15.39 -3.30
C SER A 98 -7.59 16.85 -2.85
N ASN A 99 -6.43 17.50 -2.82
CA ASN A 99 -6.30 18.89 -2.42
C ASN A 99 -6.92 19.85 -3.47
N PRO A 100 -7.59 20.94 -3.09
CA PRO A 100 -8.16 21.93 -4.02
C PRO A 100 -7.16 22.49 -5.03
N ARG A 101 -5.86 22.62 -4.70
CA ARG A 101 -4.82 23.06 -5.65
C ARG A 101 -4.67 22.15 -6.88
N TYR A 102 -5.14 20.90 -6.77
CA TYR A 102 -5.12 19.91 -7.86
C TYR A 102 -6.51 19.67 -8.48
N GLN A 103 -7.48 20.58 -8.30
CA GLN A 103 -8.86 20.44 -8.80
C GLN A 103 -8.92 20.09 -10.30
N ARG A 104 -8.01 20.60 -11.13
CA ARG A 104 -7.92 20.27 -12.56
C ARG A 104 -7.73 18.76 -12.86
N PHE A 105 -7.21 18.00 -11.90
CA PHE A 105 -6.97 16.56 -11.99
C PHE A 105 -8.11 15.74 -11.35
N GLN A 106 -9.14 16.38 -10.81
CA GLN A 106 -10.27 15.72 -10.16
C GLN A 106 -11.46 15.64 -11.10
N PHE A 107 -12.34 14.68 -10.85
CA PHE A 107 -13.65 14.59 -11.46
C PHE A 107 -14.66 15.35 -10.59
N ASP A 108 -15.72 15.90 -11.20
CA ASP A 108 -16.69 16.74 -10.49
C ASP A 108 -17.65 15.92 -9.61
N ASP A 109 -17.89 14.66 -9.96
CA ASP A 109 -18.86 13.80 -9.27
C ASP A 109 -18.16 12.90 -8.24
N ILE A 110 -17.38 11.91 -8.68
CA ILE A 110 -16.73 10.93 -7.82
C ILE A 110 -15.28 10.70 -8.24
N ASN A 111 -14.40 10.53 -7.28
CA ASN A 111 -12.97 10.35 -7.52
C ASN A 111 -12.45 9.00 -6.99
N GLN A 112 -11.38 8.53 -7.62
CA GLN A 112 -10.60 7.38 -7.17
C GLN A 112 -9.28 7.90 -6.58
N TYR A 113 -9.28 8.27 -5.30
CA TYR A 113 -8.04 8.66 -4.64
C TYR A 113 -7.28 7.42 -4.14
N THR A 114 -5.96 7.52 -4.16
CA THR A 114 -5.06 6.70 -3.38
C THR A 114 -4.83 7.35 -2.01
N GLY A 115 -4.27 6.61 -1.08
CA GLY A 115 -3.92 7.15 0.23
C GLY A 115 -3.51 6.08 1.21
N PHE A 116 -3.33 6.48 2.46
CA PHE A 116 -2.96 5.58 3.53
C PHE A 116 -3.88 5.73 4.74
N ALA A 117 -4.16 4.61 5.41
CA ALA A 117 -4.65 4.59 6.77
C ALA A 117 -3.54 3.96 7.65
N ILE A 118 -2.93 4.76 8.51
CA ILE A 118 -1.80 4.38 9.35
C ILE A 118 -2.27 4.31 10.80
N LYS A 119 -2.07 3.16 11.43
CA LYS A 119 -2.45 2.92 12.83
C LYS A 119 -1.76 3.91 13.76
N LYS A 120 -2.51 4.50 14.67
CA LYS A 120 -2.00 5.47 15.63
C LYS A 120 -0.83 4.88 16.44
N GLY A 121 0.22 5.66 16.63
CA GLY A 121 1.45 5.24 17.30
C GLY A 121 2.55 4.76 16.36
N ILE A 122 2.26 4.50 15.07
CA ILE A 122 3.30 4.22 14.08
C ILE A 122 3.89 5.55 13.59
N PRO A 123 5.20 5.76 13.73
CA PRO A 123 5.85 6.96 13.22
C PRO A 123 5.83 6.98 11.69
N PHE A 124 5.49 8.13 11.12
CA PHE A 124 5.54 8.32 9.69
C PHE A 124 5.76 9.80 9.31
N ARG A 125 6.19 10.02 8.08
CA ARG A 125 6.26 11.34 7.44
C ARG A 125 5.54 11.30 6.09
N ASP A 126 4.66 12.26 5.89
CA ASP A 126 4.10 12.58 4.56
C ASP A 126 5.13 13.43 3.80
N VAL A 127 5.52 13.00 2.62
CA VAL A 127 6.60 13.61 1.84
C VAL A 127 6.13 14.14 0.47
N GLY A 128 4.81 14.12 0.27
CA GLY A 128 4.19 14.55 -0.98
C GLY A 128 4.16 13.45 -2.04
N ASP A 129 3.08 13.44 -2.81
CA ASP A 129 2.77 12.40 -3.78
C ASP A 129 3.59 12.48 -5.07
N ILE A 130 3.65 11.37 -5.79
CA ILE A 130 4.30 11.27 -7.09
C ILE A 130 3.24 11.27 -8.20
N GLN A 131 3.28 12.28 -9.05
CA GLN A 131 2.49 12.28 -10.29
C GLN A 131 3.21 11.41 -11.34
N LEU A 132 2.79 10.13 -11.46
CA LEU A 132 3.41 9.17 -12.39
C LEU A 132 3.15 9.54 -13.86
N ASN A 133 2.04 10.23 -14.15
CA ASN A 133 1.73 10.77 -15.47
C ASN A 133 1.73 12.30 -15.43
N LYS A 134 2.72 12.93 -16.04
CA LYS A 134 2.93 14.39 -16.01
C LYS A 134 2.01 15.20 -16.95
N GLY A 135 1.07 14.56 -17.66
CA GLY A 135 0.10 15.24 -18.52
C GLY A 135 -1.06 15.87 -17.75
N ASN A 136 -2.00 16.47 -18.48
CA ASN A 136 -3.27 16.98 -17.93
C ASN A 136 -4.33 15.89 -17.70
N SER A 137 -3.88 14.65 -17.46
CA SER A 137 -4.80 13.54 -17.25
C SER A 137 -5.34 13.55 -15.81
N LYS A 138 -6.60 13.16 -15.65
CA LYS A 138 -7.23 12.95 -14.34
C LYS A 138 -6.84 11.60 -13.71
N LEU A 139 -5.67 11.06 -14.04
CA LEU A 139 -5.13 9.83 -13.46
C LEU A 139 -4.68 10.05 -12.01
N ARG A 140 -4.54 8.95 -11.29
CA ARG A 140 -4.20 8.96 -9.86
C ARG A 140 -2.74 9.36 -9.66
N PHE A 141 -2.47 10.05 -8.56
CA PHE A 141 -1.11 10.20 -8.06
C PHE A 141 -0.76 8.96 -7.25
N ALA A 142 0.50 8.57 -7.21
CA ALA A 142 0.97 7.58 -6.26
C ALA A 142 1.19 8.24 -4.92
N SER A 143 0.48 7.80 -3.88
CA SER A 143 0.63 8.34 -2.54
C SER A 143 1.92 7.84 -1.91
N TYR A 144 2.67 8.74 -1.24
CA TYR A 144 4.01 8.45 -0.78
C TYR A 144 4.22 8.90 0.67
N VAL A 145 4.60 7.94 1.52
CA VAL A 145 4.95 8.18 2.92
C VAL A 145 6.27 7.50 3.26
N ILE A 146 6.92 7.94 4.33
CA ILE A 146 8.03 7.24 4.95
C ILE A 146 7.57 6.72 6.30
N ILE A 147 7.66 5.42 6.52
CA ILE A 147 7.28 4.75 7.77
C ILE A 147 8.53 4.46 8.59
N GLY A 148 8.47 4.70 9.89
CA GLY A 148 9.58 4.51 10.82
C GLY A 148 10.23 5.81 11.27
N ASN A 149 11.35 5.67 11.98
CA ASN A 149 12.19 6.79 12.46
C ASN A 149 13.50 6.82 11.66
N ALA A 150 14.27 7.90 11.80
CA ALA A 150 15.48 8.17 11.01
C ALA A 150 16.50 7.00 10.91
N SER A 151 16.53 6.08 11.88
CA SER A 151 17.41 4.91 11.86
C SER A 151 16.82 3.67 11.18
N ASN A 152 15.50 3.63 10.94
CA ASN A 152 14.80 2.46 10.44
C ASN A 152 13.64 2.84 9.49
N GLU A 153 13.90 3.76 8.58
CA GLU A 153 12.91 4.27 7.61
C GLU A 153 12.69 3.30 6.45
N VAL A 154 11.41 3.16 6.06
CA VAL A 154 11.00 2.51 4.81
C VAL A 154 10.17 3.48 4.00
N HIS A 155 10.58 3.72 2.76
CA HIS A 155 9.86 4.54 1.79
C HIS A 155 8.71 3.74 1.18
N VAL A 156 7.47 4.14 1.39
CA VAL A 156 6.27 3.38 0.99
C VAL A 156 5.51 4.13 -0.08
N LEU A 157 5.39 3.53 -1.26
CA LEU A 157 4.67 4.09 -2.40
C LEU A 157 3.42 3.27 -2.71
N ASN A 158 2.25 3.91 -2.63
CA ASN A 158 0.96 3.32 -2.98
C ASN A 158 0.58 3.72 -4.40
N VAL A 159 0.45 2.73 -5.29
CA VAL A 159 0.15 2.96 -6.71
C VAL A 159 -1.27 2.49 -7.07
N HIS A 160 -1.88 3.18 -8.04
CA HIS A 160 -3.05 2.72 -8.77
C HIS A 160 -2.82 3.07 -10.24
N LEU A 161 -2.24 2.13 -10.99
CA LEU A 161 -1.78 2.37 -12.35
C LEU A 161 -2.92 2.30 -13.36
N LYS A 162 -2.64 2.65 -14.61
CA LYS A 162 -3.61 2.72 -15.70
C LYS A 162 -4.14 1.33 -16.07
N ALA A 163 -5.45 1.16 -15.94
CA ALA A 163 -6.16 -0.04 -16.40
C ALA A 163 -6.21 -0.17 -17.93
N GLY A 164 -6.44 -1.41 -18.40
CA GLY A 164 -6.67 -1.70 -19.82
C GLY A 164 -5.44 -2.21 -20.60
N CYS A 165 -4.33 -2.51 -19.89
CA CYS A 165 -3.13 -3.14 -20.44
C CYS A 165 -2.58 -4.20 -19.47
N SER A 166 -3.32 -5.27 -19.22
CA SER A 166 -3.03 -6.24 -18.16
C SER A 166 -2.08 -7.38 -18.54
N GLY A 167 -1.46 -7.35 -19.71
CA GLY A 167 -0.54 -8.39 -20.20
C GLY A 167 0.35 -7.87 -21.32
N ALA A 168 0.44 -8.59 -22.46
CA ALA A 168 1.29 -8.17 -23.59
C ALA A 168 1.04 -6.70 -23.99
N TYR A 169 2.11 -5.99 -24.30
CA TYR A 169 2.04 -4.63 -24.78
C TYR A 169 1.35 -4.55 -26.17
N LYS A 170 0.25 -3.82 -26.27
CA LYS A 170 -0.58 -3.75 -27.49
C LYS A 170 -0.45 -2.44 -28.27
N GLY A 171 0.34 -1.48 -27.80
CA GLY A 171 0.49 -0.17 -28.44
C GLY A 171 -0.75 0.74 -28.43
N ASN A 172 -1.83 0.38 -27.74
CA ASN A 172 -3.00 1.22 -27.53
C ASN A 172 -2.76 2.30 -26.47
N ASP A 173 -3.69 3.25 -26.32
CA ASP A 173 -3.55 4.37 -25.37
C ASP A 173 -3.38 3.91 -23.92
N ALA A 174 -4.07 2.85 -23.51
CA ALA A 174 -3.93 2.30 -22.17
C ALA A 174 -2.52 1.77 -21.93
N CYS A 175 -1.98 0.99 -22.88
CA CYS A 175 -0.61 0.48 -22.76
C CYS A 175 0.44 1.59 -22.85
N ARG A 176 0.26 2.59 -23.72
CA ARG A 176 1.17 3.75 -23.77
C ARG A 176 1.19 4.51 -22.46
N THR A 177 0.02 4.75 -21.87
CA THR A 177 -0.11 5.44 -20.58
C THR A 177 0.53 4.63 -19.46
N LEU A 178 0.22 3.33 -19.34
CA LEU A 178 0.80 2.45 -18.34
C LEU A 178 2.33 2.38 -18.47
N ARG A 179 2.86 2.41 -19.68
CA ARG A 179 4.31 2.45 -19.93
C ARG A 179 4.96 3.72 -19.39
N LEU A 180 4.33 4.89 -19.56
CA LEU A 180 4.83 6.14 -18.98
C LEU A 180 4.79 6.10 -17.44
N GLU A 181 3.74 5.55 -16.86
CA GLU A 181 3.63 5.37 -15.41
C GLU A 181 4.68 4.38 -14.89
N SER A 182 4.94 3.27 -15.60
CA SER A 182 5.97 2.30 -15.22
C SER A 182 7.38 2.89 -15.29
N GLN A 183 7.67 3.73 -16.27
CA GLN A 183 8.96 4.44 -16.38
C GLN A 183 9.15 5.42 -15.23
N ALA A 184 8.10 6.17 -14.85
CA ALA A 184 8.17 7.08 -13.71
C ALA A 184 8.34 6.29 -12.38
N LEU A 185 7.69 5.15 -12.24
CA LEU A 185 7.87 4.25 -11.10
C LEU A 185 9.30 3.69 -11.08
N GLY A 186 9.83 3.24 -12.22
CA GLY A 186 11.22 2.79 -12.35
C GLY A 186 12.22 3.86 -11.96
N GLN A 187 12.00 5.13 -12.37
CA GLN A 187 12.83 6.27 -11.95
C GLN A 187 12.79 6.46 -10.43
N TRP A 188 11.62 6.35 -9.80
CA TRP A 188 11.50 6.44 -8.34
C TRP A 188 12.25 5.31 -7.64
N ILE A 189 12.12 4.06 -8.12
CA ILE A 189 12.85 2.88 -7.62
C ILE A 189 14.36 3.09 -7.75
N SER A 190 14.84 3.51 -8.93
CA SER A 190 16.26 3.77 -9.19
C SER A 190 16.83 4.84 -8.24
N GLN A 191 16.07 5.90 -7.97
CA GLN A 191 16.49 6.92 -7.02
C GLN A 191 16.61 6.35 -5.59
N ARG A 192 15.67 5.51 -5.14
CA ARG A 192 15.77 4.84 -3.82
C ARG A 192 16.96 3.89 -3.77
N HIS A 193 17.14 3.09 -4.80
CA HIS A 193 18.25 2.16 -4.91
C HIS A 193 19.62 2.87 -4.86
N ASN A 194 19.80 3.93 -5.65
CA ASN A 194 21.05 4.70 -5.70
C ASN A 194 21.36 5.39 -4.37
N ASN A 195 20.33 5.82 -3.64
CA ASN A 195 20.45 6.42 -2.31
C ASN A 195 20.55 5.38 -1.18
N LYS A 196 20.59 4.08 -1.50
CA LYS A 196 20.61 2.96 -0.53
C LYS A 196 19.45 3.04 0.49
N GLN A 197 18.30 3.50 0.05
CA GLN A 197 17.09 3.62 0.84
C GLN A 197 16.23 2.36 0.68
N THR A 198 15.74 1.84 1.78
CA THR A 198 14.77 0.75 1.78
C THR A 198 13.40 1.25 1.33
N TYR A 199 12.71 0.45 0.53
CA TYR A 199 11.40 0.83 0.00
C TYR A 199 10.45 -0.35 -0.16
N LEU A 200 9.17 0.00 -0.20
CA LEU A 200 8.05 -0.88 -0.47
C LEU A 200 7.12 -0.18 -1.45
N VAL A 201 6.79 -0.83 -2.56
CA VAL A 201 5.76 -0.40 -3.51
C VAL A 201 4.62 -1.40 -3.43
N LEU A 202 3.40 -0.90 -3.19
CA LEU A 202 2.21 -1.73 -3.15
C LEU A 202 1.05 -1.01 -3.83
N GLY A 203 0.05 -1.76 -4.28
CA GLY A 203 -1.12 -1.16 -4.89
C GLY A 203 -1.73 -2.00 -6.00
N ASP A 204 -2.70 -1.41 -6.67
CA ASP A 204 -3.30 -1.94 -7.89
C ASP A 204 -2.45 -1.51 -9.10
N PHE A 205 -1.66 -2.44 -9.63
CA PHE A 205 -0.85 -2.23 -10.83
C PHE A 205 -1.69 -2.31 -12.11
N ASN A 206 -2.93 -2.82 -12.02
CA ASN A 206 -3.80 -3.06 -13.17
C ASN A 206 -3.11 -3.90 -14.27
N HIS A 207 -2.08 -4.68 -13.87
CA HIS A 207 -1.21 -5.44 -14.76
C HIS A 207 -0.81 -6.78 -14.13
N ASN A 208 -0.75 -7.82 -14.94
CA ASN A 208 -0.28 -9.14 -14.53
C ASN A 208 1.24 -9.23 -14.66
N LEU A 209 1.96 -9.03 -13.57
CA LEU A 209 3.43 -9.11 -13.55
C LEU A 209 3.97 -10.54 -13.83
N ALA A 210 3.15 -11.58 -13.66
CA ALA A 210 3.49 -12.96 -14.00
C ALA A 210 3.32 -13.27 -15.50
N TYR A 211 3.01 -12.28 -16.34
CA TYR A 211 2.94 -12.48 -17.77
C TYR A 211 4.33 -12.84 -18.32
N ARG A 212 4.39 -13.82 -19.25
CA ARG A 212 5.66 -14.29 -19.80
C ARG A 212 6.46 -13.16 -20.43
N ASN A 213 7.71 -12.97 -19.99
CA ASN A 213 8.61 -11.88 -20.41
C ASN A 213 7.95 -10.50 -20.22
N ASP A 214 7.37 -10.30 -19.04
CA ASP A 214 6.60 -9.11 -18.76
C ASP A 214 7.41 -7.83 -18.88
N TRP A 215 6.91 -6.90 -19.69
CA TRP A 215 7.59 -5.64 -20.00
C TRP A 215 7.62 -4.66 -18.83
N LEU A 216 6.57 -4.67 -17.96
CA LEU A 216 6.52 -3.81 -16.78
C LEU A 216 7.47 -4.35 -15.71
N MET A 217 7.45 -5.66 -15.45
CA MET A 217 8.40 -6.29 -14.53
C MET A 217 9.85 -6.05 -14.97
N ASN A 218 10.15 -6.14 -16.27
CA ASN A 218 11.47 -5.83 -16.79
C ASN A 218 11.89 -4.38 -16.54
N GLU A 219 10.97 -3.42 -16.64
CA GLU A 219 11.23 -2.00 -16.30
C GLU A 219 11.61 -1.88 -14.81
N LEU A 220 10.84 -2.50 -13.91
CA LEU A 220 11.07 -2.42 -12.46
C LEU A 220 12.40 -3.08 -12.05
N THR A 221 12.70 -4.26 -12.57
CA THR A 221 13.95 -4.99 -12.26
C THR A 221 15.17 -4.32 -12.83
N SER A 222 15.04 -3.61 -13.94
CA SER A 222 16.12 -2.79 -14.53
C SER A 222 16.42 -1.54 -13.70
N ALA A 223 15.44 -1.03 -12.95
CA ALA A 223 15.57 0.16 -12.13
C ALA A 223 16.29 -0.09 -10.80
N GLY A 224 16.26 -1.32 -10.29
CA GLY A 224 16.93 -1.71 -9.04
C GLY A 224 16.67 -3.16 -8.69
N LYS A 225 17.44 -3.68 -7.75
CA LYS A 225 17.21 -5.02 -7.23
C LYS A 225 15.96 -5.01 -6.34
N ILE A 226 14.99 -5.83 -6.73
CA ILE A 226 13.69 -5.92 -6.05
C ILE A 226 13.39 -7.38 -5.65
N HIS A 227 12.55 -7.54 -4.61
CA HIS A 227 11.84 -8.77 -4.30
C HIS A 227 10.35 -8.58 -4.57
N TRP A 228 9.78 -9.43 -5.38
CA TRP A 228 8.36 -9.43 -5.69
C TRP A 228 7.62 -10.38 -4.75
N LEU A 229 7.06 -9.84 -3.66
CA LEU A 229 6.45 -10.62 -2.58
C LEU A 229 5.15 -11.33 -2.98
N THR A 230 4.51 -10.90 -4.06
CA THR A 230 3.28 -11.49 -4.58
C THR A 230 3.49 -12.39 -5.80
N GLU A 231 4.72 -12.83 -6.07
CA GLU A 231 5.06 -13.69 -7.21
C GLU A 231 4.25 -15.00 -7.18
N ASP A 232 4.21 -15.67 -6.03
CA ASP A 232 3.53 -16.94 -5.83
C ASP A 232 2.08 -16.80 -5.35
N THR A 233 1.59 -15.56 -5.19
CA THR A 233 0.23 -15.30 -4.70
C THR A 233 -0.79 -15.62 -5.78
N LYS A 234 -1.65 -16.59 -5.53
CA LYS A 234 -2.71 -16.97 -6.47
C LYS A 234 -3.87 -15.97 -6.47
N ALA A 235 -4.38 -15.65 -7.65
CA ALA A 235 -5.55 -14.79 -7.83
C ALA A 235 -6.84 -15.54 -7.51
N ASN A 236 -7.11 -15.78 -6.24
CA ASN A 236 -8.26 -16.55 -5.76
C ASN A 236 -9.42 -15.67 -5.26
N CYS A 237 -9.31 -14.33 -5.38
CA CYS A 237 -10.36 -13.40 -4.99
C CYS A 237 -11.66 -13.72 -5.73
N LYS A 238 -12.73 -13.91 -4.97
CA LYS A 238 -14.07 -14.10 -5.50
C LYS A 238 -14.76 -12.76 -5.64
N VAL A 239 -15.30 -12.50 -6.82
CA VAL A 239 -16.01 -11.28 -7.13
C VAL A 239 -17.35 -11.58 -7.77
N ARG A 240 -18.31 -10.66 -7.66
CA ARG A 240 -19.62 -10.79 -8.30
C ARG A 240 -19.49 -10.70 -9.81
N SER A 241 -20.10 -11.62 -10.53
CA SER A 241 -20.08 -11.60 -11.99
C SER A 241 -20.93 -10.45 -12.53
N LYS A 242 -20.33 -9.58 -13.35
CA LYS A 242 -21.07 -8.49 -14.04
C LYS A 242 -22.12 -9.03 -15.02
N LYS A 243 -21.87 -10.22 -15.63
CA LYS A 243 -22.81 -10.86 -16.56
C LYS A 243 -23.92 -11.64 -15.86
N HIS A 244 -23.60 -12.21 -14.70
CA HIS A 244 -24.50 -13.07 -13.95
C HIS A 244 -24.44 -12.68 -12.47
N PRO A 245 -25.18 -11.65 -11.99
CA PRO A 245 -25.03 -11.07 -10.65
C PRO A 245 -25.26 -12.06 -9.49
N ASN A 246 -25.91 -13.21 -9.74
CA ASN A 246 -26.12 -14.31 -8.77
C ASN A 246 -24.96 -15.31 -8.76
N LYS A 247 -23.88 -15.09 -9.49
CA LYS A 247 -22.73 -15.97 -9.54
C LYS A 247 -21.45 -15.20 -9.17
N VAL A 248 -20.53 -15.91 -8.57
CA VAL A 248 -19.17 -15.43 -8.34
C VAL A 248 -18.22 -16.00 -9.38
N HIS A 249 -17.13 -15.30 -9.64
CA HIS A 249 -15.98 -15.81 -10.37
C HIS A 249 -14.68 -15.31 -9.72
N SER A 250 -13.55 -15.87 -10.10
CA SER A 250 -12.23 -15.36 -9.74
C SER A 250 -11.49 -14.92 -10.99
N PHE A 251 -10.68 -13.88 -10.88
CA PHE A 251 -9.79 -13.46 -11.97
C PHE A 251 -8.69 -14.49 -12.20
N ARG A 252 -8.14 -14.54 -13.41
CA ARG A 252 -7.07 -15.50 -13.79
C ARG A 252 -5.69 -15.03 -13.34
N SER A 253 -5.54 -13.75 -13.08
CA SER A 253 -4.25 -13.13 -12.77
C SER A 253 -4.41 -12.15 -11.63
N LEU A 254 -3.41 -12.10 -10.75
CA LEU A 254 -3.28 -11.07 -9.76
C LEU A 254 -2.82 -9.77 -10.45
N ILE A 255 -3.37 -8.64 -10.02
CA ILE A 255 -3.01 -7.30 -10.48
C ILE A 255 -2.70 -6.36 -9.32
N ASP A 256 -2.94 -6.81 -8.08
CA ASP A 256 -2.55 -6.13 -6.85
C ASP A 256 -1.20 -6.72 -6.40
N HIS A 257 -0.15 -5.91 -6.38
CA HIS A 257 1.19 -6.40 -6.13
C HIS A 257 1.89 -5.67 -4.98
N ILE A 258 2.85 -6.39 -4.38
CA ILE A 258 3.75 -5.85 -3.36
C ILE A 258 5.19 -6.17 -3.78
N ILE A 259 6.01 -5.13 -3.87
CA ILE A 259 7.42 -5.19 -4.26
C ILE A 259 8.24 -4.47 -3.21
N VAL A 260 9.36 -5.04 -2.81
CA VAL A 260 10.27 -4.43 -1.83
C VAL A 260 11.69 -4.34 -2.37
N SER A 261 12.49 -3.43 -1.80
CA SER A 261 13.92 -3.37 -2.06
C SER A 261 14.65 -4.62 -1.57
N GLU A 262 15.75 -5.00 -2.23
CA GLU A 262 16.65 -6.03 -1.75
C GLU A 262 17.10 -5.72 -0.30
N GLY A 263 17.11 -6.74 0.57
CA GLY A 263 17.53 -6.61 1.96
C GLY A 263 16.42 -6.17 2.94
N LEU A 264 15.25 -5.73 2.49
CA LEU A 264 14.11 -5.53 3.38
C LEU A 264 13.49 -6.87 3.75
N SER A 265 13.50 -7.21 5.06
CA SER A 265 12.89 -8.44 5.56
C SER A 265 11.37 -8.34 5.53
N ALA A 266 10.74 -9.20 4.75
CA ALA A 266 9.29 -9.21 4.58
C ALA A 266 8.75 -10.63 4.34
N SER A 267 7.51 -10.89 4.77
CA SER A 267 6.82 -12.13 4.44
C SER A 267 6.33 -12.14 2.99
N GLN A 268 6.05 -13.32 2.45
CA GLN A 268 5.30 -13.44 1.19
C GLN A 268 3.96 -12.70 1.29
N GLY A 269 3.49 -12.17 0.15
CA GLY A 269 2.20 -11.51 0.06
C GLY A 269 1.05 -12.51 0.12
N GLU A 270 0.03 -12.22 0.93
CA GLU A 270 -1.15 -13.05 1.08
C GLU A 270 -2.43 -12.31 0.69
N GLN A 271 -3.26 -12.93 -0.15
CA GLN A 271 -4.58 -12.40 -0.49
C GLN A 271 -5.63 -12.82 0.56
N ARG A 272 -6.33 -11.86 1.16
CA ARG A 272 -7.42 -12.09 2.13
C ARG A 272 -8.75 -12.22 1.42
N LEU A 273 -9.19 -13.47 1.23
CA LEU A 273 -10.30 -13.82 0.36
C LEU A 273 -11.67 -13.49 0.96
N PHE A 274 -12.57 -13.02 0.12
CA PHE A 274 -14.00 -12.93 0.43
C PHE A 274 -14.67 -14.31 0.29
N THR A 275 -15.73 -14.55 1.08
CA THR A 275 -16.58 -15.72 0.88
C THR A 275 -17.54 -15.49 -0.29
N SER A 276 -17.98 -16.57 -0.95
CA SER A 276 -18.97 -16.47 -2.04
C SER A 276 -20.29 -15.85 -1.56
N ASP A 277 -20.74 -16.22 -0.38
CA ASP A 277 -22.00 -15.74 0.20
C ASP A 277 -21.94 -14.24 0.49
N ASP A 278 -20.81 -13.75 1.05
CA ASP A 278 -20.63 -12.33 1.30
C ASP A 278 -20.59 -11.53 -0.01
N VAL A 279 -19.89 -12.03 -1.04
CA VAL A 279 -19.84 -11.38 -2.37
C VAL A 279 -21.22 -11.30 -3.01
N LEU A 280 -22.08 -12.29 -2.82
CA LEU A 280 -23.43 -12.30 -3.37
C LEU A 280 -24.42 -11.47 -2.54
N LYS A 281 -24.17 -11.31 -1.26
CA LYS A 281 -25.07 -10.57 -0.36
C LYS A 281 -24.74 -9.08 -0.27
N TYR A 282 -23.46 -8.72 -0.24
CA TYR A 282 -22.99 -7.36 0.04
C TYR A 282 -22.28 -6.74 -1.17
N GLN A 283 -22.30 -5.40 -1.26
CA GLN A 283 -21.47 -4.65 -2.20
C GLN A 283 -20.06 -4.49 -1.59
N LEU A 284 -19.21 -5.49 -1.82
CA LEU A 284 -17.81 -5.48 -1.39
C LEU A 284 -16.95 -4.69 -2.39
N SER A 285 -15.75 -5.17 -2.65
CA SER A 285 -14.87 -4.71 -3.72
C SER A 285 -14.64 -5.84 -4.72
N ASP A 286 -14.33 -5.50 -5.97
CA ASP A 286 -13.85 -6.46 -6.96
C ASP A 286 -12.34 -6.80 -6.80
N HIS A 287 -11.72 -6.30 -5.72
CA HIS A 287 -10.39 -6.65 -5.26
C HIS A 287 -10.41 -7.15 -3.82
N CYS A 288 -9.68 -8.24 -3.54
CA CYS A 288 -9.41 -8.67 -2.18
C CYS A 288 -8.15 -8.01 -1.63
N PRO A 289 -8.09 -7.68 -0.33
CA PRO A 289 -6.87 -7.14 0.27
C PRO A 289 -5.67 -8.07 0.08
N VAL A 290 -4.49 -7.50 -0.17
CA VAL A 290 -3.21 -8.24 -0.21
C VAL A 290 -2.29 -7.68 0.86
N SER A 291 -1.77 -8.54 1.74
CA SER A 291 -1.00 -8.13 2.91
C SER A 291 0.36 -8.78 2.97
N THR A 292 1.34 -8.09 3.53
CA THR A 292 2.65 -8.59 3.92
C THR A 292 3.05 -8.02 5.28
N THR A 293 3.92 -8.73 5.99
CA THR A 293 4.53 -8.24 7.23
C THR A 293 5.98 -7.89 6.98
N VAL A 294 6.40 -6.70 7.37
CA VAL A 294 7.74 -6.14 7.16
C VAL A 294 8.40 -5.89 8.50
N THR A 295 9.64 -6.30 8.66
CA THR A 295 10.50 -5.88 9.77
C THR A 295 11.28 -4.64 9.30
N LEU A 296 11.11 -3.50 9.97
CA LEU A 296 11.87 -2.30 9.66
C LEU A 296 13.36 -2.53 9.86
N PRO A 297 14.26 -1.89 9.05
CA PRO A 297 15.70 -2.07 9.12
C PRO A 297 16.32 -1.80 10.49
#